data_0d76029bf15943a14cb0e1ba2f82e73c
#
_entry.id   0d76029bf15943a14cb0e1ba2f82e73c
#
_cell.length_a   1.000
_cell.length_b   1.000
_cell.length_c   1.000
_cell.angle_alpha   90.00
_cell.angle_beta   90.00
_cell.angle_gamma   90.00
#
_symmetry.space_group_name_H-M   'P 1'
#
loop_
_entity.id
_entity.type
_entity.pdbx_description
1 polymer ?
#
loop_
_entity_poly.entity_id
_entity_poly.type
_entity_poly.pdbx_seq_one_letter_code
_entity_poly.pdbx_strand_id
1 'polypeptide(L)'
;MTLISITGFCKQSTRLVPSIPQNKIIQIFPNVTIVIKSANTFITTENQVFICDEGRQNLAKGGSGDVLAGLIGSLLAQRYSAKESAITGVLAHANASKKFGGEAYDLTPEKLINEISNLKSIRIN
;
A
#
# COMPACT_ATOMS: atom_id res chain seq x y z
N MET A 1 10.74 17.11 -8.18
CA MET A 1 9.73 16.06 -7.95
C MET A 1 10.44 14.89 -7.28
N THR A 2 10.19 14.66 -6.01
CA THR A 2 10.85 13.58 -5.29
C THR A 2 10.01 12.32 -5.48
N LEU A 3 10.43 11.44 -6.39
CA LEU A 3 9.88 10.09 -6.47
C LEU A 3 10.46 9.28 -5.30
N ILE A 4 9.62 8.92 -4.36
CA ILE A 4 9.99 7.91 -3.37
C ILE A 4 9.94 6.57 -4.11
N SER A 5 11.07 6.12 -4.61
CA SER A 5 11.19 4.75 -5.08
C SER A 5 11.37 3.85 -3.86
N ILE A 6 10.29 3.25 -3.47
CA ILE A 6 10.32 2.19 -2.49
C ILE A 6 10.53 0.92 -3.29
N THR A 7 11.73 0.34 -3.17
CA THR A 7 12.04 -0.96 -3.74
C THR A 7 11.29 -2.05 -2.99
N GLY A 8 10.11 -2.32 -3.45
CA GLY A 8 9.29 -3.46 -3.07
C GLY A 8 8.57 -3.93 -4.32
N PHE A 9 8.52 -5.23 -4.53
CA PHE A 9 7.85 -5.78 -5.70
C PHE A 9 6.34 -5.83 -5.46
N CYS A 10 5.61 -4.85 -5.97
CA CYS A 10 4.22 -5.09 -6.34
C CYS A 10 4.21 -5.83 -7.67
N LYS A 11 3.90 -7.11 -7.66
CA LYS A 11 3.78 -7.88 -8.89
C LYS A 11 2.52 -7.47 -9.62
N GLN A 12 2.65 -7.01 -10.84
CA GLN A 12 1.50 -6.88 -11.72
C GLN A 12 0.96 -8.28 -12.00
N SER A 13 -0.28 -8.52 -11.62
CA SER A 13 -0.96 -9.78 -11.93
C SER A 13 -1.98 -9.55 -13.03
N THR A 14 -1.87 -10.35 -14.07
CA THR A 14 -2.90 -10.46 -15.11
C THR A 14 -3.97 -11.50 -14.75
N ARG A 15 -3.77 -12.23 -13.64
CA ARG A 15 -4.76 -13.21 -13.18
C ARG A 15 -5.81 -12.54 -12.32
N LEU A 16 -7.05 -12.66 -12.74
CA LEU A 16 -8.22 -12.40 -11.90
C LEU A 16 -8.12 -13.29 -10.65
N VAL A 17 -8.16 -12.68 -9.48
CA VAL A 17 -8.25 -13.43 -8.22
C VAL A 17 -9.70 -13.88 -8.07
N PRO A 18 -10.00 -15.20 -8.13
CA PRO A 18 -11.36 -15.69 -8.25
C PRO A 18 -12.27 -15.40 -7.05
N SER A 19 -11.69 -15.05 -5.91
CA SER A 19 -12.39 -14.92 -4.63
C SER A 19 -12.89 -13.51 -4.29
N ILE A 20 -12.53 -12.51 -5.09
CA ILE A 20 -12.95 -11.12 -4.84
C ILE A 20 -13.81 -10.65 -6.01
N PRO A 21 -15.02 -10.11 -5.77
CA PRO A 21 -15.90 -9.64 -6.84
C PRO A 21 -15.40 -8.32 -7.44
N GLN A 22 -14.12 -8.29 -7.84
CA GLN A 22 -13.43 -7.13 -8.37
C GLN A 22 -14.11 -6.60 -9.62
N ASN A 23 -14.58 -7.50 -10.48
CA ASN A 23 -15.23 -7.14 -11.74
C ASN A 23 -16.53 -6.35 -11.53
N LYS A 24 -17.30 -6.67 -10.49
CA LYS A 24 -18.53 -5.93 -10.19
C LYS A 24 -18.25 -4.53 -9.66
N ILE A 25 -17.27 -4.39 -8.78
CA ILE A 25 -16.92 -3.09 -8.19
C ILE A 25 -16.30 -2.17 -9.25
N ILE A 26 -15.41 -2.69 -10.09
CA ILE A 26 -14.79 -1.93 -11.19
C ILE A 26 -15.83 -1.52 -12.23
N GLN A 27 -16.82 -2.37 -12.52
CA GLN A 27 -17.93 -2.03 -13.43
C GLN A 27 -18.81 -0.89 -12.89
N ILE A 28 -19.02 -0.84 -11.57
CA ILE A 28 -19.81 0.22 -10.92
C ILE A 28 -19.00 1.52 -10.82
N PHE A 29 -17.68 1.42 -10.62
CA PHE A 29 -16.77 2.57 -10.41
C PHE A 29 -15.55 2.47 -11.33
N PRO A 30 -15.66 2.70 -12.63
CA PRO A 30 -14.58 2.46 -13.59
C PRO A 30 -13.35 3.36 -13.37
N ASN A 31 -13.53 4.53 -12.79
CA ASN A 31 -12.45 5.51 -12.58
C ASN A 31 -11.88 5.51 -11.15
N VAL A 32 -12.09 4.44 -10.40
CA VAL A 32 -11.68 4.35 -9.00
C VAL A 32 -10.49 3.39 -8.86
N THR A 33 -9.49 3.80 -8.11
CA THR A 33 -8.43 2.90 -7.64
C THR A 33 -8.84 2.34 -6.29
N ILE A 34 -8.86 1.02 -6.17
CA ILE A 34 -9.34 0.32 -4.97
C ILE A 34 -8.16 -0.41 -4.34
N VAL A 35 -7.97 -0.20 -3.04
CA VAL A 35 -6.98 -0.92 -2.23
C VAL A 35 -7.72 -1.89 -1.32
N ILE A 36 -7.46 -3.17 -1.49
CA ILE A 36 -8.08 -4.25 -0.70
C ILE A 36 -6.99 -4.85 0.18
N LYS A 37 -7.09 -4.58 1.48
CA LYS A 37 -6.20 -5.18 2.49
C LYS A 37 -6.68 -6.56 2.90
N SER A 38 -5.77 -7.52 2.79
CA SER A 38 -5.91 -8.87 3.31
C SER A 38 -4.53 -9.37 3.73
N ALA A 39 -4.29 -10.68 3.82
CA ALA A 39 -2.95 -11.24 3.98
C ALA A 39 -1.98 -10.70 2.92
N ASN A 40 -2.46 -10.56 1.70
CA ASN A 40 -1.84 -9.76 0.65
C ASN A 40 -2.68 -8.53 0.37
N THR A 41 -2.06 -7.43 -0.04
CA THR A 41 -2.79 -6.23 -0.43
C THR A 41 -2.93 -6.19 -1.95
N PHE A 42 -4.17 -5.98 -2.41
CA PHE A 42 -4.49 -5.84 -3.82
C PHE A 42 -4.80 -4.40 -4.14
N ILE A 43 -4.25 -3.90 -5.24
CA ILE A 43 -4.55 -2.57 -5.76
C ILE A 43 -5.14 -2.77 -7.14
N THR A 44 -6.38 -2.38 -7.33
CA THR A 44 -7.08 -2.50 -8.61
C THR A 44 -7.32 -1.13 -9.21
N THR A 45 -7.01 -1.01 -10.48
CA THR A 45 -7.36 0.12 -11.32
C THR A 45 -8.25 -0.37 -12.45
N GLU A 46 -8.73 0.53 -13.29
CA GLU A 46 -9.60 0.17 -14.42
C GLU A 46 -9.10 -1.03 -15.25
N ASN A 47 -7.78 -1.08 -15.50
CA ASN A 47 -7.19 -2.06 -16.42
C ASN A 47 -6.07 -2.92 -15.79
N GLN A 48 -5.77 -2.73 -14.52
CA GLN A 48 -4.60 -3.36 -13.90
C GLN A 48 -4.89 -3.79 -12.47
N VAL A 49 -4.30 -4.92 -12.09
CA VAL A 49 -4.29 -5.41 -10.71
C VAL A 49 -2.85 -5.56 -10.27
N PHE A 50 -2.53 -4.97 -9.13
CA PHE A 50 -1.22 -5.10 -8.47
C PHE A 50 -1.41 -5.88 -7.17
N ILE A 51 -0.48 -6.79 -6.90
CA ILE A 51 -0.47 -7.57 -5.67
C ILE A 51 0.79 -7.22 -4.90
N CYS A 52 0.62 -6.75 -3.67
CA CYS A 52 1.71 -6.55 -2.73
C CYS A 52 1.66 -7.67 -1.68
N ASP A 53 2.63 -8.56 -1.73
CA ASP A 53 2.83 -9.68 -0.80
C ASP A 53 3.90 -9.40 0.27
N GLU A 54 4.31 -8.14 0.39
CA GLU A 54 5.40 -7.68 1.24
C GLU A 54 4.99 -7.42 2.70
N GLY A 55 3.70 -7.42 3.00
CA GLY A 55 3.17 -7.18 4.34
C GLY A 55 3.53 -8.27 5.34
N ARG A 56 3.76 -7.88 6.60
CA ARG A 56 3.98 -8.81 7.71
C ARG A 56 2.76 -8.87 8.62
N GLN A 57 2.71 -9.91 9.44
CA GLN A 57 1.64 -10.12 10.43
C GLN A 57 1.50 -8.96 11.43
N ASN A 58 2.58 -8.20 11.69
CA ASN A 58 2.55 -7.02 12.54
C ASN A 58 1.66 -5.89 12.02
N LEU A 59 1.25 -5.93 10.75
CA LEU A 59 0.26 -5.01 10.18
C LEU A 59 -1.20 -5.44 10.44
N ALA A 60 -1.43 -6.66 10.92
CA ALA A 60 -2.75 -7.15 11.30
C ALA A 60 -3.15 -6.61 12.68
N LYS A 61 -3.20 -5.29 12.83
CA LYS A 61 -3.44 -4.59 14.08
C LYS A 61 -4.40 -3.43 13.87
N GLY A 62 -5.20 -3.13 14.89
CA GLY A 62 -6.09 -1.96 14.87
C GLY A 62 -5.31 -0.66 14.63
N GLY A 63 -5.81 0.19 13.75
CA GLY A 63 -5.17 1.45 13.38
C GLY A 63 -4.14 1.36 12.23
N SER A 64 -3.64 0.18 11.89
CA SER A 64 -2.71 0.01 10.76
C SER A 64 -3.34 0.43 9.41
N GLY A 65 -4.62 0.13 9.20
CA GLY A 65 -5.36 0.56 8.02
C GLY A 65 -5.56 2.07 7.95
N ASP A 66 -5.78 2.71 9.10
CA ASP A 66 -5.92 4.17 9.18
C ASP A 66 -4.61 4.88 8.84
N VAL A 67 -3.48 4.34 9.27
CA VAL A 67 -2.15 4.83 8.88
C VAL A 67 -1.97 4.74 7.37
N LEU A 68 -2.33 3.61 6.76
CA LEU A 68 -2.26 3.45 5.30
C LEU A 68 -3.17 4.45 4.59
N ALA A 69 -4.40 4.63 5.04
CA ALA A 69 -5.34 5.58 4.45
C ALA A 69 -4.81 7.01 4.53
N GLY A 70 -4.27 7.41 5.67
CA GLY A 70 -3.64 8.72 5.85
C GLY A 70 -2.43 8.93 4.94
N LEU A 71 -1.58 7.91 4.79
CA LEU A 71 -0.42 7.94 3.90
C LEU A 71 -0.83 8.10 2.44
N ILE A 72 -1.78 7.32 1.96
CA ILE A 72 -2.31 7.44 0.59
C ILE A 72 -2.95 8.82 0.39
N GLY A 73 -3.75 9.28 1.35
CA GLY A 73 -4.37 10.62 1.31
C GLY A 73 -3.34 11.74 1.22
N SER A 74 -2.23 11.63 1.96
CA SER A 74 -1.15 12.62 1.91
C SER A 74 -0.44 12.66 0.55
N LEU A 75 -0.28 11.51 -0.11
CA LEU A 75 0.29 11.44 -1.46
C LEU A 75 -0.67 12.04 -2.50
N LEU A 76 -1.96 11.77 -2.38
CA LEU A 76 -2.98 12.41 -3.23
C LEU A 76 -2.98 13.94 -3.07
N ALA A 77 -2.84 14.44 -1.84
CA ALA A 77 -2.74 15.88 -1.58
C ALA A 77 -1.50 16.51 -2.22
N GLN A 78 -0.44 15.74 -2.40
CA GLN A 78 0.77 16.14 -3.12
C GLN A 78 0.67 15.98 -4.64
N ARG A 79 -0.54 15.73 -5.16
CA ARG A 79 -0.86 15.61 -6.59
C ARG A 79 -0.29 14.38 -7.29
N TYR A 80 0.06 13.33 -6.56
CA TYR A 80 0.28 12.02 -7.17
C TYR A 80 -1.04 11.46 -7.70
N SER A 81 -0.99 10.69 -8.78
CA SER A 81 -2.18 10.00 -9.27
C SER A 81 -2.72 9.01 -8.24
N ALA A 82 -3.98 8.62 -8.36
CA ALA A 82 -4.59 7.63 -7.46
C ALA A 82 -3.82 6.30 -7.49
N LYS A 83 -3.40 5.86 -8.66
CA LYS A 83 -2.59 4.65 -8.85
C LYS A 83 -1.23 4.77 -8.16
N GLU A 84 -0.49 5.84 -8.41
CA GLU A 84 0.83 6.08 -7.79
C GLU A 84 0.72 6.20 -6.27
N SER A 85 -0.28 6.92 -5.78
CA SER A 85 -0.51 7.09 -4.34
C SER A 85 -0.83 5.76 -3.66
N ALA A 86 -1.65 4.93 -4.27
CA ALA A 86 -2.00 3.62 -3.74
C ALA A 86 -0.79 2.68 -3.72
N ILE A 87 -0.05 2.56 -4.81
CA ILE A 87 1.13 1.68 -4.90
C ILE A 87 2.21 2.14 -3.94
N THR A 88 2.56 3.42 -3.95
CA THR A 88 3.60 3.99 -3.09
C THR A 88 3.21 3.86 -1.62
N GLY A 89 1.96 4.18 -1.27
CA GLY A 89 1.47 4.06 0.09
C GLY A 89 1.51 2.63 0.61
N VAL A 90 1.04 1.68 -0.16
CA VAL A 90 1.06 0.25 0.20
C VAL A 90 2.49 -0.26 0.38
N LEU A 91 3.40 0.08 -0.52
CA LEU A 91 4.81 -0.32 -0.42
C LEU A 91 5.51 0.33 0.77
N ALA A 92 5.28 1.60 1.03
CA ALA A 92 5.85 2.30 2.20
C ALA A 92 5.37 1.66 3.50
N HIS A 93 4.10 1.39 3.61
CA HIS A 93 3.47 0.74 4.75
C HIS A 93 4.04 -0.67 5.00
N ALA A 94 4.19 -1.47 3.95
CA ALA A 94 4.78 -2.81 4.03
C ALA A 94 6.28 -2.75 4.40
N ASN A 95 7.05 -1.86 3.79
CA ASN A 95 8.48 -1.71 4.09
C ASN A 95 8.74 -1.23 5.52
N ALA A 96 7.93 -0.31 6.02
CA ALA A 96 8.00 0.14 7.41
C ALA A 96 7.79 -1.03 8.37
N SER A 97 6.81 -1.89 8.10
CA SER A 97 6.56 -3.08 8.90
C SER A 97 7.74 -4.07 8.92
N LYS A 98 8.43 -4.20 7.79
CA LYS A 98 9.63 -5.05 7.68
C LYS A 98 10.82 -4.49 8.43
N LYS A 99 11.01 -3.19 8.41
CA LYS A 99 12.11 -2.51 9.10
C LYS A 99 11.94 -2.47 10.61
N PHE A 100 10.72 -2.61 11.10
CA PHE A 100 10.48 -2.64 12.52
C PHE A 100 11.19 -3.83 13.17
N GLY A 101 12.14 -3.54 14.05
CA GLY A 101 12.99 -4.54 14.69
C GLY A 101 12.42 -5.15 15.97
N GLY A 102 11.24 -4.68 16.42
CA GLY A 102 10.57 -5.19 17.61
C GLY A 102 9.68 -6.40 17.33
N GLU A 103 9.04 -6.88 18.37
CA GLU A 103 8.08 -7.98 18.28
C GLU A 103 6.83 -7.54 17.47
N ALA A 104 6.21 -8.49 16.78
CA ALA A 104 5.08 -8.21 15.89
C ALA A 104 3.91 -7.51 16.61
N TYR A 105 3.65 -7.87 17.87
CA TYR A 105 2.58 -7.28 18.67
C TYR A 105 2.92 -5.86 19.18
N ASP A 106 4.15 -5.42 19.05
CA ASP A 106 4.63 -4.15 19.57
C ASP A 106 4.61 -3.01 18.54
N LEU A 107 4.29 -3.31 17.29
CA LEU A 107 4.15 -2.31 16.24
C LEU A 107 2.82 -1.56 16.37
N THR A 108 2.83 -0.50 17.16
CA THR A 108 1.67 0.40 17.29
C THR A 108 1.53 1.29 16.06
N PRO A 109 0.35 1.92 15.81
CA PRO A 109 0.19 2.90 14.74
C PRO A 109 1.23 4.03 14.78
N GLU A 110 1.56 4.54 15.97
CA GLU A 110 2.57 5.60 16.15
C GLU A 110 3.96 5.11 15.75
N LYS A 111 4.34 3.90 16.16
CA LYS A 111 5.62 3.31 15.77
C LYS A 111 5.67 3.06 14.25
N LEU A 112 4.57 2.64 13.65
CA LEU A 112 4.47 2.46 12.20
C LEU A 112 4.66 3.79 11.46
N ILE A 113 4.05 4.88 11.93
CA ILE A 113 4.25 6.23 11.38
C ILE A 113 5.73 6.64 11.48
N ASN A 114 6.37 6.39 12.61
CA ASN A 114 7.79 6.69 12.79
C ASN A 114 8.66 5.88 11.83
N GLU A 115 8.38 4.60 11.63
CA GLU A 115 9.11 3.78 10.65
C GLU A 115 8.91 4.28 9.23
N ILE A 116 7.69 4.71 8.86
CA ILE A 116 7.41 5.31 7.55
C ILE A 116 8.24 6.59 7.37
N SER A 117 8.30 7.44 8.39
CA SER A 117 9.07 8.69 8.32
C SER A 117 10.58 8.49 8.19
N ASN A 118 11.07 7.34 8.63
CA ASN A 118 12.47 6.93 8.54
C ASN A 118 12.82 6.16 7.25
N LEU A 119 11.85 5.96 6.37
CA LEU A 119 12.12 5.37 5.07
C LEU A 119 12.99 6.33 4.25
N LYS A 120 14.15 5.84 3.81
CA LYS A 120 15.02 6.65 2.97
C LYS A 120 14.37 6.85 1.61
N SER A 121 14.25 8.10 1.18
CA SER A 121 13.91 8.40 -0.19
C SER A 121 15.04 7.92 -1.10
N ILE A 122 14.72 7.03 -2.03
CA ILE A 122 15.64 6.68 -3.11
C ILE A 122 15.33 7.63 -4.25
N ARG A 123 16.27 8.51 -4.57
CA ARG A 123 16.20 9.29 -5.81
C ARG A 123 16.38 8.34 -6.96
N ILE A 124 15.39 8.25 -7.82
CA ILE A 124 15.57 7.69 -9.16
C ILE A 124 16.02 8.86 -10.04
N ASN A 125 17.24 8.76 -10.49
CA ASN A 125 17.74 9.67 -11.51
C ASN A 125 17.19 9.24 -12.88
#